data_a1d4177a02193af05e7fe1f449f0d8ad
#
_entry.id   a1d4177a02193af05e7fe1f449f0d8ad
#
_cell.length_a   1.000
_cell.length_b   1.000
_cell.length_c   1.000
_cell.angle_alpha   90.00
_cell.angle_beta   90.00
_cell.angle_gamma   90.00
#
_symmetry.space_group_name_H-M   'P 1'
#
loop_
_entity.id
_entity.type
_entity.pdbx_description
1 polymer ?
#
loop_
_entity_poly.entity_id
_entity_poly.type
_entity_poly.pdbx_seq_one_letter_code
_entity_poly.pdbx_strand_id
1 'polypeptide(L)'
;MEKEKNVEINTIPRLFWDSVKSRGERVAMREKDLGIWQEISWSHYGEKAKLTGLALHALGLEKGNVVSIASEGNPEWLYTDMGTIGAGGISSGVYTTDSAAQVKYLVNDSATKFYFAENEEQLDKILEV
;
A
#
# COMPACT_ATOMS: atom_id res chain seq x y z
N MET A 1 -12.52 -36.95 1.78
CA MET A 1 -12.55 -35.79 0.86
C MET A 1 -13.04 -34.59 1.66
N GLU A 2 -12.14 -33.80 2.19
CA GLU A 2 -12.49 -32.50 2.78
C GLU A 2 -13.02 -31.60 1.65
N LYS A 3 -14.27 -31.21 1.76
CA LYS A 3 -14.83 -30.13 0.93
C LYS A 3 -13.98 -28.88 1.23
N GLU A 4 -13.18 -28.44 0.27
CA GLU A 4 -12.63 -27.10 0.29
C GLU A 4 -13.81 -26.16 0.55
N LYS A 5 -13.81 -25.52 1.73
CA LYS A 5 -14.75 -24.43 2.00
C LYS A 5 -14.42 -23.36 0.97
N ASN A 6 -15.31 -23.18 0.01
CA ASN A 6 -15.27 -21.99 -0.85
C ASN A 6 -15.29 -20.77 0.06
N VAL A 7 -14.10 -20.22 0.31
CA VAL A 7 -13.98 -18.95 1.01
C VAL A 7 -14.52 -17.89 0.07
N GLU A 8 -15.65 -17.33 0.40
CA GLU A 8 -16.26 -16.28 -0.40
C GLU A 8 -15.31 -15.08 -0.45
N ILE A 9 -14.84 -14.73 -1.66
CA ILE A 9 -13.97 -13.56 -1.90
C ILE A 9 -14.89 -12.34 -1.96
N ASN A 10 -15.00 -11.63 -0.84
CA ASN A 10 -15.90 -10.50 -0.68
C ASN A 10 -15.22 -9.20 -0.25
N THR A 11 -13.87 -9.18 -0.22
CA THR A 11 -13.07 -7.98 0.10
C THR A 11 -11.89 -7.87 -0.83
N ILE A 12 -11.38 -6.65 -1.03
CA ILE A 12 -10.18 -6.41 -1.84
C ILE A 12 -8.95 -7.15 -1.29
N PRO A 13 -8.65 -7.14 0.01
CA PRO A 13 -7.54 -7.92 0.55
C PRO A 13 -7.65 -9.43 0.27
N ARG A 14 -8.83 -10.00 0.39
CA ARG A 14 -9.04 -11.43 0.08
C ARG A 14 -8.83 -11.73 -1.39
N LEU A 15 -9.36 -10.89 -2.28
CA LEU A 15 -9.13 -11.00 -3.72
C LEU A 15 -7.64 -10.89 -4.07
N PHE A 16 -6.94 -9.95 -3.44
CA PHE A 16 -5.50 -9.78 -3.61
C PHE A 16 -4.72 -11.04 -3.22
N TRP A 17 -4.98 -11.57 -2.02
CA TRP A 17 -4.28 -12.76 -1.54
C TRP A 17 -4.61 -14.02 -2.33
N ASP A 18 -5.84 -14.16 -2.80
CA ASP A 18 -6.22 -15.22 -3.73
C ASP A 18 -5.44 -15.10 -5.05
N SER A 19 -5.31 -13.90 -5.59
CA SER A 19 -4.53 -13.64 -6.80
C SER A 19 -3.04 -13.93 -6.60
N VAL A 20 -2.45 -13.58 -5.46
CA VAL A 20 -1.07 -13.91 -5.10
C VAL A 20 -0.87 -15.43 -5.09
N LYS A 21 -1.78 -16.14 -4.42
CA LYS A 21 -1.70 -17.60 -4.31
C LYS A 21 -1.87 -18.32 -5.64
N SER A 22 -2.85 -17.90 -6.44
CA SER A 22 -3.19 -18.57 -7.70
C SER A 22 -2.27 -18.20 -8.86
N ARG A 23 -1.70 -17.00 -8.88
CA ARG A 23 -0.87 -16.48 -9.97
C ARG A 23 0.62 -16.64 -9.72
N GLY A 24 1.06 -16.70 -8.46
CA GLY A 24 2.43 -17.02 -8.06
C GLY A 24 3.50 -16.21 -8.79
N GLU A 25 4.31 -16.89 -9.58
CA GLU A 25 5.43 -16.30 -10.32
C GLU A 25 5.03 -15.55 -11.60
N ARG A 26 3.75 -15.49 -11.95
CA ARG A 26 3.29 -14.68 -13.08
C ARG A 26 3.52 -13.20 -12.80
N VAL A 27 3.73 -12.43 -13.87
CA VAL A 27 3.95 -10.98 -13.79
C VAL A 27 2.68 -10.29 -13.29
N ALA A 28 2.83 -9.55 -12.20
CA ALA A 28 1.78 -8.69 -11.64
C ALA A 28 1.89 -7.27 -12.20
N MET A 29 3.10 -6.76 -12.32
CA MET A 29 3.38 -5.41 -12.80
C MET A 29 4.76 -5.30 -13.43
N ARG A 30 4.97 -4.24 -14.18
CA ARG A 30 6.27 -3.90 -14.77
C ARG A 30 6.62 -2.47 -14.40
N GLU A 31 7.88 -2.26 -14.09
CA GLU A 31 8.46 -0.94 -13.82
C GLU A 31 9.64 -0.73 -14.76
N LYS A 32 9.74 0.46 -15.33
CA LYS A 32 10.89 0.82 -16.16
C LYS A 32 11.96 1.47 -15.28
N ASP A 33 13.08 0.82 -15.16
CA ASP A 33 14.23 1.31 -14.43
C ASP A 33 15.46 1.38 -15.35
N LEU A 34 16.11 2.54 -15.41
CA LEU A 34 17.27 2.80 -16.29
C LEU A 34 17.06 2.34 -17.75
N GLY A 35 15.85 2.55 -18.26
CA GLY A 35 15.48 2.18 -19.63
C GLY A 35 15.15 0.71 -19.83
N ILE A 36 15.21 -0.12 -18.79
CA ILE A 36 14.93 -1.57 -18.84
C ILE A 36 13.65 -1.86 -18.06
N TRP A 37 12.75 -2.64 -18.66
CA TRP A 37 11.55 -3.12 -17.98
C TRP A 37 11.88 -4.23 -16.99
N GLN A 38 11.59 -3.97 -15.72
CA GLN A 38 11.68 -4.95 -14.64
C GLN A 38 10.31 -5.57 -14.42
N GLU A 39 10.27 -6.89 -14.31
CA GLU A 39 9.04 -7.63 -14.03
C GLU A 39 8.93 -7.95 -12.54
N ILE A 40 7.75 -7.71 -11.97
CA ILE A 40 7.45 -7.99 -10.57
C ILE A 40 6.36 -9.05 -10.54
N SER A 41 6.65 -10.19 -9.93
CA SER A 41 5.70 -11.30 -9.81
C SER A 41 4.63 -11.02 -8.76
N TRP A 42 3.52 -11.75 -8.83
CA TRP A 42 2.50 -11.73 -7.79
C TRP A 42 3.04 -12.19 -6.43
N SER A 43 3.93 -13.19 -6.41
CA SER A 43 4.59 -13.65 -5.20
C SER A 43 5.43 -12.57 -4.54
N HIS A 44 6.20 -11.82 -5.33
CA HIS A 44 7.00 -10.69 -4.83
C HIS A 44 6.10 -9.56 -4.31
N TYR A 45 5.06 -9.22 -5.06
CA TYR A 45 4.06 -8.23 -4.64
C TYR A 45 3.42 -8.62 -3.31
N GLY A 46 2.98 -9.86 -3.19
CA GLY A 46 2.40 -10.40 -1.95
C GLY A 46 3.37 -10.35 -0.77
N GLU A 47 4.63 -10.70 -0.97
CA GLU A 47 5.66 -10.63 0.07
C GLU A 47 5.87 -9.20 0.57
N LYS A 48 6.03 -8.25 -0.34
CA LYS A 48 6.20 -6.82 0.01
C LYS A 48 4.99 -6.24 0.72
N ALA A 49 3.79 -6.54 0.25
CA ALA A 49 2.55 -6.13 0.90
C ALA A 49 2.43 -6.72 2.31
N LYS A 50 2.76 -8.00 2.48
CA LYS A 50 2.76 -8.68 3.78
C LYS A 50 3.73 -8.04 4.76
N LEU A 51 4.98 -7.80 4.35
CA LEU A 51 5.99 -7.16 5.20
C LEU A 51 5.58 -5.74 5.60
N THR A 52 5.00 -4.98 4.68
CA THR A 52 4.47 -3.63 4.98
C THR A 52 3.34 -3.69 6.00
N GLY A 53 2.39 -4.58 5.83
CA GLY A 53 1.28 -4.77 6.78
C GLY A 53 1.74 -5.20 8.16
N LEU A 54 2.70 -6.13 8.23
CA LEU A 54 3.30 -6.57 9.50
C LEU A 54 4.07 -5.45 10.20
N ALA A 55 4.80 -4.64 9.45
CA ALA A 55 5.52 -3.48 9.99
C ALA A 55 4.56 -2.43 10.55
N LEU A 56 3.49 -2.12 9.82
CA LEU A 56 2.46 -1.20 10.30
C LEU A 56 1.78 -1.71 11.57
N HIS A 57 1.47 -3.00 11.62
CA HIS A 57 0.91 -3.62 12.82
C HIS A 57 1.87 -3.52 14.00
N ALA A 58 3.15 -3.83 13.80
CA ALA A 58 4.18 -3.72 14.84
C ALA A 58 4.36 -2.29 15.35
N LEU A 59 4.15 -1.28 14.49
CA LEU A 59 4.19 0.14 14.84
C LEU A 59 2.88 0.65 15.48
N GLY A 60 1.88 -0.20 15.65
CA GLY A 60 0.64 0.13 16.34
C GLY A 60 -0.52 0.52 15.44
N LEU A 61 -0.53 0.14 14.16
CA LEU A 61 -1.70 0.30 13.31
C LEU A 61 -2.86 -0.52 13.87
N GLU A 62 -3.98 0.13 14.07
CA GLU A 62 -5.23 -0.48 14.49
C GLU A 62 -6.25 -0.45 13.34
N LYS A 63 -7.26 -1.32 13.43
CA LYS A 63 -8.34 -1.37 12.44
C LYS A 63 -8.99 0.00 12.28
N GLY A 64 -9.11 0.45 11.04
CA GLY A 64 -9.71 1.74 10.68
C GLY A 64 -8.76 2.93 10.77
N ASN A 65 -7.50 2.74 11.20
CA ASN A 65 -6.51 3.81 11.14
C ASN A 65 -6.19 4.17 9.69
N VAL A 66 -5.96 5.44 9.43
CA VAL A 66 -5.64 5.95 8.10
C VAL A 66 -4.12 6.02 7.91
N VAL A 67 -3.68 5.51 6.77
CA VAL A 67 -2.31 5.59 6.27
C VAL A 67 -2.32 6.45 5.01
N SER A 68 -1.66 7.59 5.03
CA SER A 68 -1.51 8.46 3.87
C SER A 68 -0.27 8.08 3.05
N ILE A 69 -0.38 8.11 1.74
CA ILE A 69 0.67 7.73 0.81
C ILE A 69 0.90 8.89 -0.15
N ALA A 70 2.01 9.61 0.03
CA ALA A 70 2.46 10.71 -0.82
C ALA A 70 3.54 10.22 -1.77
N SER A 71 3.13 9.68 -2.89
CA SER A 71 4.01 9.04 -3.87
C SER A 71 3.39 9.06 -5.26
N GLU A 72 4.25 9.06 -6.28
CA GLU A 72 3.85 8.74 -7.65
C GLU A 72 3.40 7.27 -7.75
N GLY A 73 2.82 6.92 -8.90
CA GLY A 73 2.39 5.56 -9.18
C GLY A 73 3.57 4.62 -9.44
N ASN A 74 4.12 4.04 -8.39
CA ASN A 74 5.22 3.09 -8.41
C ASN A 74 4.86 1.81 -7.65
N PRO A 75 5.69 0.73 -7.73
CA PRO A 75 5.41 -0.51 -7.01
C PRO A 75 5.27 -0.32 -5.50
N GLU A 76 6.06 0.54 -4.90
CA GLU A 76 6.03 0.83 -3.45
C GLU A 76 4.70 1.41 -3.00
N TRP A 77 4.04 2.23 -3.84
CA TRP A 77 2.69 2.71 -3.59
C TRP A 77 1.72 1.54 -3.45
N LEU A 78 1.80 0.59 -4.38
CA LEU A 78 0.94 -0.61 -4.38
C LEU A 78 1.23 -1.53 -3.20
N TYR A 79 2.50 -1.71 -2.83
CA TYR A 79 2.88 -2.49 -1.64
C TYR A 79 2.31 -1.88 -0.37
N THR A 80 2.40 -0.56 -0.25
CA THR A 80 1.88 0.19 0.89
C THR A 80 0.37 0.12 0.98
N ASP A 81 -0.33 0.29 -0.14
CA ASP A 81 -1.78 0.19 -0.23
C ASP A 81 -2.28 -1.20 0.20
N MET A 82 -1.79 -2.26 -0.45
CA MET A 82 -2.22 -3.62 -0.13
C MET A 82 -1.79 -4.06 1.27
N GLY A 83 -0.63 -3.64 1.73
CA GLY A 83 -0.18 -3.87 3.12
C GLY A 83 -1.07 -3.18 4.14
N THR A 84 -1.46 -1.96 3.88
CA THR A 84 -2.34 -1.16 4.73
C THR A 84 -3.73 -1.78 4.86
N ILE A 85 -4.39 -2.02 3.73
CA ILE A 85 -5.76 -2.56 3.76
C ILE A 85 -5.78 -4.02 4.25
N GLY A 86 -4.75 -4.79 3.97
CA GLY A 86 -4.57 -6.14 4.49
C GLY A 86 -4.40 -6.19 6.01
N ALA A 87 -3.81 -5.16 6.60
CA ALA A 87 -3.66 -5.02 8.05
C ALA A 87 -4.89 -4.37 8.73
N GLY A 88 -5.94 -4.08 7.98
CA GLY A 88 -7.17 -3.48 8.49
C GLY A 88 -7.18 -1.95 8.50
N GLY A 89 -6.16 -1.31 7.94
CA GLY A 89 -6.10 0.14 7.78
C GLY A 89 -6.85 0.65 6.57
N ILE A 90 -6.86 1.97 6.41
CA ILE A 90 -7.47 2.69 5.29
C ILE A 90 -6.37 3.44 4.57
N SER A 91 -6.19 3.18 3.27
CA SER A 91 -5.24 3.92 2.45
C SER A 91 -5.84 5.25 1.98
N SER A 92 -5.06 6.32 2.11
CA SER A 92 -5.41 7.65 1.63
C SER A 92 -4.29 8.19 0.72
N GLY A 93 -4.59 8.33 -0.56
CA GLY A 93 -3.63 8.88 -1.54
C GLY A 93 -3.47 10.39 -1.37
N VAL A 94 -2.23 10.85 -1.37
CA VAL A 94 -1.86 12.27 -1.39
C VAL A 94 -1.13 12.54 -2.70
N TYR A 95 -1.60 13.51 -3.47
CA TYR A 95 -0.94 13.86 -4.72
C TYR A 95 0.42 14.52 -4.45
N THR A 96 1.42 14.13 -5.23
CA THR A 96 2.78 14.71 -5.13
C THR A 96 2.81 16.19 -5.50
N THR A 97 1.79 16.66 -6.19
CA THR A 97 1.60 18.07 -6.56
C THR A 97 0.88 18.90 -5.50
N ASP A 98 0.37 18.27 -4.43
CA ASP A 98 -0.29 18.99 -3.35
C ASP A 98 0.73 19.87 -2.58
N SER A 99 0.28 21.08 -2.24
CA SER A 99 1.07 21.97 -1.38
C SER A 99 1.10 21.48 0.08
N ALA A 100 2.03 21.97 0.88
CA ALA A 100 2.07 21.66 2.31
C ALA A 100 0.75 21.99 3.02
N ALA A 101 0.08 23.07 2.65
CA ALA A 101 -1.24 23.43 3.19
C ALA A 101 -2.33 22.42 2.84
N GLN A 102 -2.34 21.90 1.62
CA GLN A 102 -3.26 20.85 1.19
C GLN A 102 -2.98 19.53 1.90
N VAL A 103 -1.71 19.16 2.03
CA VAL A 103 -1.27 17.97 2.80
C VAL A 103 -1.73 18.08 4.26
N LYS A 104 -1.54 19.23 4.89
CA LYS A 104 -2.04 19.49 6.25
C LYS A 104 -3.53 19.26 6.39
N TYR A 105 -4.31 19.80 5.46
CA TYR A 105 -5.75 19.62 5.46
C TYR A 105 -6.12 18.13 5.37
N LEU A 106 -5.57 17.42 4.37
CA LEU A 106 -5.86 16.01 4.13
C LEU A 106 -5.49 15.12 5.33
N VAL A 107 -4.32 15.34 5.90
CA VAL A 107 -3.81 14.56 7.04
C VAL A 107 -4.66 14.79 8.30
N ASN A 108 -5.05 16.04 8.56
CA ASN A 108 -5.88 16.36 9.72
C ASN A 108 -7.32 15.88 9.54
N ASP A 109 -7.91 16.11 8.39
CA ASP A 109 -9.29 15.69 8.08
C ASP A 109 -9.46 14.18 8.15
N SER A 110 -8.51 13.43 7.61
CA SER A 110 -8.52 11.97 7.65
C SER A 110 -8.05 11.36 8.97
N ALA A 111 -7.54 12.16 9.90
CA ALA A 111 -6.87 11.69 11.11
C ALA A 111 -5.76 10.67 10.81
N THR A 112 -4.95 10.94 9.80
CA THR A 112 -3.85 10.08 9.37
C THR A 112 -2.93 9.72 10.54
N LYS A 113 -2.67 8.43 10.70
CA LYS A 113 -1.77 7.92 11.73
C LYS A 113 -0.37 7.63 11.22
N PHE A 114 -0.25 7.21 9.98
CA PHE A 114 1.03 6.95 9.31
C PHE A 114 1.06 7.67 7.98
N TYR A 115 2.23 8.19 7.63
CA TYR A 115 2.44 8.90 6.39
C TYR A 115 3.67 8.33 5.68
N PHE A 116 3.48 7.84 4.46
CA PHE A 116 4.56 7.38 3.59
C PHE A 116 4.91 8.48 2.60
N ALA A 117 6.16 8.89 2.61
CA ALA A 117 6.71 9.87 1.68
C ALA A 117 7.66 9.17 0.70
N GLU A 118 7.45 9.37 -0.60
CA GLU A 118 8.31 8.80 -1.64
C GLU A 118 9.74 9.33 -1.57
N ASN A 119 9.89 10.62 -1.28
CA ASN A 119 11.16 11.32 -1.29
C ASN A 119 11.17 12.48 -0.28
N GLU A 120 12.30 13.17 -0.21
CA GLU A 120 12.53 14.29 0.71
C GLU A 120 11.52 15.42 0.50
N GLU A 121 11.16 15.75 -0.74
CA GLU A 121 10.15 16.78 -1.03
C GLU A 121 8.81 16.48 -0.37
N GLN A 122 8.34 15.25 -0.47
CA GLN A 122 7.07 14.84 0.14
C GLN A 122 7.17 14.74 1.67
N LEU A 123 8.33 14.39 2.18
CA LEU A 123 8.60 14.40 3.61
C LEU A 123 8.61 15.83 4.19
N ASP A 124 9.24 16.75 3.51
CA ASP A 124 9.31 18.15 3.95
C ASP A 124 7.91 18.77 4.09
N LYS A 125 7.01 18.48 3.18
CA LYS A 125 5.62 18.96 3.25
C LYS A 125 4.92 18.56 4.54
N ILE A 126 5.10 17.32 5.01
CA ILE A 126 4.47 16.87 6.25
C ILE A 126 5.19 17.38 7.49
N LEU A 127 6.49 17.61 7.41
CA LEU A 127 7.27 18.17 8.53
C LEU A 127 7.00 19.67 8.76
N GLU A 128 6.53 20.40 7.76
CA GLU A 128 6.10 21.80 7.88
C GLU A 128 4.80 21.96 8.68
N VAL A 129 4.08 20.91 8.86
CA VAL A 129 2.75 20.89 9.49
C VAL A 129 2.73 20.00 10.73
#